data_9f99397bdb10d56fc15606943b948539
#
_entry.id   9f99397bdb10d56fc15606943b948539
#
_cell.length_a   1.000
_cell.length_b   1.000
_cell.length_c   1.000
_cell.angle_alpha   90.00
_cell.angle_beta   90.00
_cell.angle_gamma   90.00
#
_symmetry.space_group_name_H-M   'P 1'
#
loop_
_entity.id
_entity.type
_entity.pdbx_description
1 polymer ?
#
loop_
_entity_poly.entity_id
_entity_poly.type
_entity_poly.pdbx_seq_one_letter_code
_entity_poly.pdbx_strand_id
1 'polypeptide(L)'
;MCFTKAPALNPIGWESDRFISETKQIADRQIRYHNPPLIRHRTGCFMLSPDTKVKIQNFGRFLSNMVMPNIGAFIAWGFITALFIPTGWLPNETLAKLVGPMIMYLLPLLIGYTGGKLVGGERGAVVGAVTTMGVIVGTDIPMFMGAMMAGPLGGFAIKRFDRAIEGKVKSGFEMLVNNFSAGIIGMILALLAFLGIGPAVEVLSKVLSAGVNFMVVHDMLPLASIFVEPAKILFL
;
A
#
# COMPACT_ATOMS: atom_id res chain seq x y z
N MET A 1 -40.12 65.75 19.53
CA MET A 1 -38.80 65.45 18.92
C MET A 1 -38.76 63.99 18.62
N CYS A 2 -39.13 63.59 17.40
CA CYS A 2 -39.07 62.23 16.92
C CYS A 2 -37.66 61.93 16.35
N PHE A 3 -36.98 60.98 16.93
CA PHE A 3 -35.78 60.38 16.28
C PHE A 3 -36.21 59.11 15.57
N THR A 4 -36.33 59.19 14.27
CA THR A 4 -36.48 58.08 13.36
C THR A 4 -35.14 57.33 13.23
N LYS A 5 -35.12 56.07 13.64
CA LYS A 5 -34.02 55.15 13.53
C LYS A 5 -33.95 54.62 12.08
N ALA A 6 -32.90 55.00 11.34
CA ALA A 6 -32.66 54.50 9.99
C ALA A 6 -32.32 53.00 10.01
N PRO A 7 -32.76 52.17 9.06
CA PRO A 7 -32.39 50.76 8.98
C PRO A 7 -30.95 50.61 8.47
N ALA A 8 -30.16 49.84 9.17
CA ALA A 8 -28.82 49.48 8.75
C ALA A 8 -28.88 48.62 7.47
N LEU A 9 -28.38 49.16 6.37
CA LEU A 9 -28.12 48.42 5.14
C LEU A 9 -26.98 47.42 5.37
N ASN A 10 -27.28 46.17 5.26
CA ASN A 10 -26.30 45.10 5.26
C ASN A 10 -26.05 44.68 3.79
N PRO A 11 -24.96 45.10 3.14
CA PRO A 11 -24.77 44.95 1.68
C PRO A 11 -24.22 43.59 1.24
N ILE A 12 -24.14 42.58 2.13
CA ILE A 12 -23.43 41.31 1.82
C ILE A 12 -24.34 40.06 1.91
N GLY A 13 -25.62 40.22 2.26
CA GLY A 13 -26.51 39.09 2.60
C GLY A 13 -26.99 38.22 1.43
N TRP A 14 -26.97 38.72 0.18
CA TRP A 14 -27.57 37.97 -0.94
C TRP A 14 -26.56 37.18 -1.78
N GLU A 15 -25.28 37.50 -1.67
CA GLU A 15 -24.20 36.79 -2.37
C GLU A 15 -23.77 35.51 -1.63
N SER A 16 -23.90 35.49 -0.30
CA SER A 16 -23.61 34.29 0.51
C SER A 16 -24.60 33.17 0.27
N ASP A 17 -25.88 33.47 0.08
CA ASP A 17 -26.91 32.46 -0.15
C ASP A 17 -26.78 31.80 -1.53
N ARG A 18 -26.34 32.55 -2.52
CA ARG A 18 -26.06 32.03 -3.86
C ARG A 18 -24.82 31.12 -3.84
N PHE A 19 -23.77 31.55 -3.15
CA PHE A 19 -22.54 30.77 -2.99
C PHE A 19 -22.77 29.48 -2.22
N ILE A 20 -23.59 29.51 -1.17
CA ILE A 20 -23.99 28.32 -0.39
C ILE A 20 -24.86 27.39 -1.24
N SER A 21 -25.74 27.93 -2.08
CA SER A 21 -26.56 27.09 -2.96
C SER A 21 -25.74 26.43 -4.08
N GLU A 22 -24.76 27.13 -4.63
CA GLU A 22 -23.85 26.59 -5.65
C GLU A 22 -22.89 25.52 -5.07
N THR A 23 -22.33 25.78 -3.87
CA THR A 23 -21.49 24.77 -3.19
C THR A 23 -22.28 23.54 -2.81
N LYS A 24 -23.55 23.68 -2.41
CA LYS A 24 -24.43 22.55 -2.14
C LYS A 24 -24.77 21.77 -3.41
N GLN A 25 -25.00 22.45 -4.54
CA GLN A 25 -25.20 21.77 -5.84
C GLN A 25 -23.94 21.05 -6.34
N ILE A 26 -22.77 21.62 -6.11
CA ILE A 26 -21.50 20.99 -6.47
C ILE A 26 -21.25 19.76 -5.58
N ALA A 27 -21.52 19.86 -4.28
CA ALA A 27 -21.42 18.74 -3.35
C ALA A 27 -22.42 17.63 -3.71
N ASP A 28 -23.68 17.96 -4.04
CA ASP A 28 -24.70 16.99 -4.46
C ASP A 28 -24.37 16.35 -5.82
N ARG A 29 -23.72 17.08 -6.74
CA ARG A 29 -23.15 16.49 -7.96
C ARG A 29 -22.00 15.54 -7.66
N GLN A 30 -21.11 15.88 -6.76
CA GLN A 30 -20.00 15.00 -6.35
C GLN A 30 -20.49 13.74 -5.67
N ILE A 31 -21.51 13.83 -4.79
CA ILE A 31 -22.16 12.68 -4.15
C ILE A 31 -22.84 11.78 -5.20
N ARG A 32 -23.44 12.37 -6.23
CA ARG A 32 -24.10 11.65 -7.34
C ARG A 32 -23.10 10.96 -8.27
N TYR A 33 -21.88 11.53 -8.43
CA TYR A 33 -20.77 10.88 -9.15
C TYR A 33 -20.14 9.74 -8.33
N HIS A 34 -20.21 9.81 -6.99
CA HIS A 34 -19.65 8.76 -6.13
C HIS A 34 -20.60 7.58 -5.88
N ASN A 35 -21.88 7.74 -6.21
CA ASN A 35 -22.88 6.67 -6.23
C ASN A 35 -23.54 6.64 -7.63
N PRO A 36 -22.90 6.06 -8.64
CA PRO A 36 -23.60 5.78 -9.89
C PRO A 36 -24.78 4.85 -9.58
N PRO A 37 -25.98 5.09 -10.18
CA PRO A 37 -27.10 4.16 -10.05
C PRO A 37 -26.57 2.79 -10.49
N LEU A 38 -26.85 1.77 -9.66
CA LEU A 38 -26.47 0.39 -9.91
C LEU A 38 -26.99 -0.03 -11.31
N ILE A 39 -26.18 0.22 -12.33
CA ILE A 39 -26.38 -0.41 -13.64
C ILE A 39 -26.07 -1.88 -13.40
N ARG A 40 -27.15 -2.64 -13.28
CA ARG A 40 -27.14 -4.10 -13.16
C ARG A 40 -26.58 -4.68 -14.48
N HIS A 41 -25.27 -4.56 -14.68
CA HIS A 41 -24.58 -5.33 -15.72
C HIS A 41 -24.63 -6.80 -15.30
N ARG A 42 -25.63 -7.45 -15.88
CA ARG A 42 -25.77 -8.91 -15.90
C ARG A 42 -24.75 -9.44 -16.89
N THR A 43 -23.48 -9.45 -16.51
CA THR A 43 -22.44 -10.21 -17.20
C THR A 43 -22.16 -11.46 -16.39
N GLY A 44 -22.28 -12.58 -17.09
CA GLY A 44 -22.38 -13.91 -16.57
C GLY A 44 -21.18 -14.43 -15.78
N CYS A 45 -21.53 -15.32 -14.88
CA CYS A 45 -20.83 -16.52 -14.49
C CYS A 45 -19.35 -16.43 -14.07
N PHE A 46 -19.16 -16.14 -12.81
CA PHE A 46 -18.44 -17.05 -11.92
C PHE A 46 -19.13 -16.97 -10.55
N MET A 47 -19.72 -18.09 -10.10
CA MET A 47 -20.53 -18.19 -8.88
C MET A 47 -19.64 -18.09 -7.62
N LEU A 48 -19.08 -16.92 -7.34
CA LEU A 48 -18.62 -16.56 -6.01
C LEU A 48 -19.76 -15.84 -5.30
N SER A 49 -20.07 -16.24 -4.07
CA SER A 49 -21.08 -15.56 -3.24
C SER A 49 -20.75 -14.07 -3.14
N PRO A 50 -21.74 -13.17 -3.05
CA PRO A 50 -21.51 -11.72 -2.97
C PRO A 50 -20.55 -11.34 -1.83
N ASP A 51 -20.59 -12.04 -0.70
CA ASP A 51 -19.69 -11.83 0.45
C ASP A 51 -18.23 -12.17 0.14
N THR A 52 -17.99 -13.20 -0.69
CA THR A 52 -16.63 -13.58 -1.11
C THR A 52 -16.04 -12.56 -2.07
N LYS A 53 -16.84 -12.01 -2.99
CA LYS A 53 -16.39 -10.93 -3.89
C LYS A 53 -15.96 -9.69 -3.11
N VAL A 54 -16.74 -9.27 -2.12
CA VAL A 54 -16.41 -8.11 -1.27
C VAL A 54 -15.12 -8.36 -0.48
N LYS A 55 -14.90 -9.55 0.06
CA LYS A 55 -13.67 -9.90 0.77
C LYS A 55 -12.44 -9.85 -0.13
N ILE A 56 -12.54 -10.40 -1.35
CA ILE A 56 -11.45 -10.38 -2.34
C ILE A 56 -11.14 -8.95 -2.76
N GLN A 57 -12.15 -8.12 -3.04
CA GLN A 57 -11.96 -6.71 -3.39
C GLN A 57 -11.33 -5.90 -2.25
N ASN A 58 -11.74 -6.14 -1.00
CA ASN A 58 -11.14 -5.47 0.16
C ASN A 58 -9.68 -5.88 0.35
N PHE A 59 -9.35 -7.14 0.11
CA PHE A 59 -7.98 -7.62 0.15
C PHE A 59 -7.13 -6.98 -0.97
N GLY A 60 -7.63 -6.94 -2.22
CA GLY A 60 -6.95 -6.27 -3.32
C GLY A 60 -6.74 -4.78 -3.07
N ARG A 61 -7.75 -4.09 -2.53
CA ARG A 61 -7.64 -2.68 -2.13
C ARG A 61 -6.61 -2.46 -1.03
N PHE A 62 -6.52 -3.37 -0.07
CA PHE A 62 -5.50 -3.33 0.97
C PHE A 62 -4.10 -3.44 0.39
N LEU A 63 -3.85 -4.40 -0.52
CA LEU A 63 -2.58 -4.55 -1.22
C LEU A 63 -2.24 -3.32 -2.06
N SER A 64 -3.20 -2.79 -2.80
CA SER A 64 -3.03 -1.56 -3.59
C SER A 64 -2.64 -0.36 -2.71
N ASN A 65 -3.27 -0.20 -1.55
CA ASN A 65 -2.95 0.87 -0.59
C ASN A 65 -1.53 0.78 -0.01
N MET A 66 -0.88 -0.37 -0.07
CA MET A 66 0.53 -0.53 0.33
C MET A 66 1.49 -0.04 -0.75
N VAL A 67 1.12 -0.17 -2.03
CA VAL A 67 1.97 0.15 -3.19
C VAL A 67 1.77 1.60 -3.66
N MET A 68 0.52 2.07 -3.73
CA MET A 68 0.14 3.38 -4.28
C MET A 68 0.93 4.57 -3.70
N PRO A 69 1.14 4.69 -2.38
CA PRO A 69 1.92 5.80 -1.82
C PRO A 69 3.38 5.80 -2.27
N ASN A 70 3.90 4.65 -2.70
CA ASN A 70 5.29 4.46 -3.07
C ASN A 70 5.54 4.56 -4.58
N ILE A 71 4.52 4.87 -5.40
CA ILE A 71 4.64 5.00 -6.87
C ILE A 71 5.76 5.95 -7.27
N GLY A 72 5.96 7.06 -6.54
CA GLY A 72 7.05 7.99 -6.82
C GLY A 72 8.42 7.34 -6.79
N ALA A 73 8.67 6.39 -5.89
CA ALA A 73 9.93 5.66 -5.82
C ALA A 73 10.10 4.69 -7.01
N PHE A 74 9.02 4.06 -7.46
CA PHE A 74 9.03 3.22 -8.67
C PHE A 74 9.33 4.04 -9.93
N ILE A 75 8.74 5.23 -10.05
CA ILE A 75 9.01 6.15 -11.17
C ILE A 75 10.47 6.61 -11.14
N ALA A 76 11.00 6.99 -9.96
CA ALA A 76 12.40 7.38 -9.82
C ALA A 76 13.35 6.25 -10.21
N TRP A 77 13.10 5.03 -9.74
CA TRP A 77 13.87 3.86 -10.16
C TRP A 77 13.79 3.62 -11.68
N GLY A 78 12.60 3.75 -12.27
CA GLY A 78 12.40 3.60 -13.72
C GLY A 78 13.21 4.62 -14.53
N PHE A 79 13.23 5.89 -14.12
CA PHE A 79 14.03 6.93 -14.78
C PHE A 79 15.54 6.67 -14.64
N ILE A 80 16.00 6.32 -13.43
CA ILE A 80 17.43 5.99 -13.21
C ILE A 80 17.85 4.81 -14.09
N THR A 81 17.00 3.79 -14.16
CA THR A 81 17.23 2.62 -15.01
C THR A 81 17.28 3.02 -16.48
N ALA A 82 16.30 3.74 -17.00
CA ALA A 82 16.21 4.13 -18.40
C ALA A 82 17.38 5.04 -18.85
N LEU A 83 17.89 5.87 -17.95
CA LEU A 83 18.97 6.81 -18.28
C LEU A 83 20.36 6.18 -18.19
N PHE A 84 20.66 5.39 -17.16
CA PHE A 84 22.04 5.06 -16.79
C PHE A 84 22.47 3.63 -17.05
N ILE A 85 21.59 2.70 -17.42
CA ILE A 85 22.00 1.35 -17.81
C ILE A 85 22.86 1.39 -19.09
N PRO A 86 23.69 0.36 -19.35
CA PRO A 86 24.56 0.30 -20.52
C PRO A 86 23.85 0.49 -21.87
N THR A 87 22.58 0.14 -21.94
CA THR A 87 21.71 0.31 -23.11
C THR A 87 20.83 1.57 -23.02
N GLY A 88 21.01 2.42 -22.00
CA GLY A 88 20.22 3.61 -21.75
C GLY A 88 20.68 4.84 -22.55
N TRP A 89 20.04 5.99 -22.31
CA TRP A 89 20.28 7.23 -23.03
C TRP A 89 21.61 7.91 -22.65
N LEU A 90 22.06 7.77 -21.40
CA LEU A 90 23.28 8.33 -20.86
C LEU A 90 24.04 7.25 -20.05
N PRO A 91 24.65 6.27 -20.71
CA PRO A 91 25.29 5.14 -20.03
C PRO A 91 26.35 5.61 -19.04
N ASN A 92 26.18 5.25 -17.76
CA ASN A 92 27.14 5.58 -16.71
C ASN A 92 27.21 4.43 -15.70
N GLU A 93 28.30 3.70 -15.71
CA GLU A 93 28.50 2.51 -14.85
C GLU A 93 28.40 2.84 -13.34
N THR A 94 28.83 4.05 -12.94
CA THR A 94 28.78 4.46 -11.53
C THR A 94 27.37 4.70 -11.06
N LEU A 95 26.53 5.36 -11.87
CA LEU A 95 25.14 5.65 -11.55
C LEU A 95 24.23 4.43 -11.75
N ALA A 96 24.55 3.56 -12.68
CA ALA A 96 23.86 2.29 -12.89
C ALA A 96 23.89 1.38 -11.66
N LYS A 97 24.91 1.51 -10.79
CA LYS A 97 24.99 0.76 -9.51
C LYS A 97 23.84 1.04 -8.55
N LEU A 98 23.11 2.14 -8.71
CA LEU A 98 21.91 2.44 -7.91
C LEU A 98 20.71 1.56 -8.27
N VAL A 99 20.63 1.09 -9.50
CA VAL A 99 19.47 0.34 -10.02
C VAL A 99 19.23 -0.94 -9.22
N GLY A 100 20.29 -1.74 -9.00
CA GLY A 100 20.21 -2.99 -8.25
C GLY A 100 19.71 -2.81 -6.81
N PRO A 101 20.39 -2.00 -5.98
CA PRO A 101 19.96 -1.77 -4.58
C PRO A 101 18.56 -1.17 -4.46
N MET A 102 18.15 -0.32 -5.39
CA MET A 102 16.80 0.26 -5.34
C MET A 102 15.70 -0.79 -5.52
N ILE A 103 15.83 -1.68 -6.49
CA ILE A 103 14.82 -2.72 -6.72
C ILE A 103 14.89 -3.84 -5.70
N MET A 104 16.09 -4.20 -5.23
CA MET A 104 16.27 -5.32 -4.30
C MET A 104 15.89 -4.95 -2.87
N TYR A 105 16.23 -3.74 -2.43
CA TYR A 105 16.09 -3.33 -1.03
C TYR A 105 15.06 -2.22 -0.84
N LEU A 106 15.19 -1.09 -1.55
CA LEU A 106 14.42 0.11 -1.28
C LEU A 106 12.93 -0.08 -1.57
N LEU A 107 12.58 -0.56 -2.75
CA LEU A 107 11.17 -0.68 -3.15
C LEU A 107 10.39 -1.67 -2.27
N PRO A 108 10.88 -2.90 -2.02
CA PRO A 108 10.20 -3.81 -1.08
C PRO A 108 10.13 -3.26 0.34
N LEU A 109 11.18 -2.56 0.81
CA LEU A 109 11.21 -1.96 2.14
C LEU A 109 10.13 -0.89 2.31
N LEU A 110 9.93 -0.03 1.31
CA LEU A 110 8.89 1.00 1.31
C LEU A 110 7.48 0.39 1.33
N ILE A 111 7.26 -0.71 0.61
CA ILE A 111 5.99 -1.45 0.65
C ILE A 111 5.75 -2.03 2.05
N GLY A 112 6.77 -2.65 2.64
CA GLY A 112 6.69 -3.18 4.01
C GLY A 112 6.45 -2.11 5.06
N TYR A 113 7.10 -0.95 4.94
CA TYR A 113 6.86 0.23 5.78
C TYR A 113 5.40 0.68 5.69
N THR A 114 4.90 0.88 4.47
CA THR A 114 3.51 1.31 4.24
C THR A 114 2.51 0.27 4.73
N GLY A 115 2.78 -1.02 4.52
CA GLY A 115 1.96 -2.12 5.03
C GLY A 115 1.88 -2.17 6.54
N GLY A 116 3.02 -2.00 7.21
CA GLY A 116 3.09 -1.88 8.66
C GLY A 116 2.33 -0.66 9.20
N LYS A 117 2.45 0.49 8.49
CA LYS A 117 1.73 1.72 8.81
C LYS A 117 0.21 1.56 8.74
N LEU A 118 -0.30 0.91 7.71
CA LEU A 118 -1.73 0.68 7.52
C LEU A 118 -2.36 -0.15 8.64
N VAL A 119 -1.60 -1.05 9.25
CA VAL A 119 -2.11 -1.97 10.30
C VAL A 119 -1.82 -1.46 11.70
N GLY A 120 -0.61 -0.97 11.96
CA GLY A 120 -0.10 -0.64 13.29
C GLY A 120 0.24 0.84 13.51
N GLY A 121 -0.12 1.75 12.57
CA GLY A 121 0.22 3.18 12.65
C GLY A 121 1.73 3.43 12.47
N GLU A 122 2.24 4.56 12.97
CA GLU A 122 3.65 4.95 12.78
C GLU A 122 4.63 3.94 13.39
N ARG A 123 4.32 3.40 14.56
CA ARG A 123 5.14 2.34 15.18
C ARG A 123 5.12 1.05 14.37
N GLY A 124 3.93 0.70 13.84
CA GLY A 124 3.77 -0.41 12.93
C GLY A 124 4.58 -0.27 11.64
N ALA A 125 4.75 0.94 11.14
CA ALA A 125 5.58 1.24 9.98
C ALA A 125 7.05 0.85 10.21
N VAL A 126 7.62 1.26 11.33
CA VAL A 126 9.02 0.94 11.69
C VAL A 126 9.22 -0.57 11.87
N VAL A 127 8.36 -1.21 12.67
CA VAL A 127 8.44 -2.66 12.90
C VAL A 127 8.22 -3.44 11.60
N GLY A 128 7.27 -2.99 10.76
CA GLY A 128 7.02 -3.56 9.43
C GLY A 128 8.24 -3.47 8.50
N ALA A 129 8.94 -2.31 8.49
CA ALA A 129 10.16 -2.15 7.72
C ALA A 129 11.29 -3.08 8.19
N VAL A 130 11.52 -3.17 9.51
CA VAL A 130 12.53 -4.05 10.11
C VAL A 130 12.23 -5.52 9.79
N THR A 131 10.97 -5.94 9.94
CA THR A 131 10.53 -7.31 9.60
C THR A 131 10.73 -7.60 8.11
N THR A 132 10.39 -6.65 7.24
CA THR A 132 10.56 -6.78 5.79
C THR A 132 12.03 -6.89 5.40
N MET A 133 12.92 -6.14 6.05
CA MET A 133 14.36 -6.27 5.83
C MET A 133 14.87 -7.69 6.14
N GLY A 134 14.32 -8.34 7.19
CA GLY A 134 14.62 -9.74 7.47
C GLY A 134 14.26 -10.67 6.31
N VAL A 135 13.12 -10.45 5.63
CA VAL A 135 12.74 -11.25 4.45
C VAL A 135 13.65 -10.96 3.26
N ILE A 136 13.98 -9.69 3.01
CA ILE A 136 14.77 -9.27 1.86
C ILE A 136 16.19 -9.87 1.91
N VAL A 137 16.82 -9.81 3.08
CA VAL A 137 18.21 -10.31 3.26
C VAL A 137 18.27 -11.84 3.14
N GLY A 138 17.18 -12.53 3.41
CA GLY A 138 17.10 -13.99 3.29
C GLY A 138 17.00 -14.53 1.87
N THR A 139 17.01 -13.66 0.83
CA THR A 139 16.76 -14.07 -0.56
C THR A 139 17.53 -13.22 -1.56
N ASP A 140 17.89 -13.82 -2.70
CA ASP A 140 18.62 -13.16 -3.80
C ASP A 140 17.71 -12.54 -4.87
N ILE A 141 16.40 -12.54 -4.66
CA ILE A 141 15.40 -12.03 -5.61
C ILE A 141 14.63 -10.84 -5.01
N PRO A 142 14.12 -9.91 -5.84
CA PRO A 142 13.29 -8.80 -5.34
C PRO A 142 12.05 -9.31 -4.63
N MET A 143 11.98 -9.14 -3.30
CA MET A 143 10.93 -9.73 -2.44
C MET A 143 9.74 -8.81 -2.23
N PHE A 144 9.06 -8.40 -3.32
CA PHE A 144 7.83 -7.59 -3.22
C PHE A 144 6.70 -8.33 -2.48
N MET A 145 6.48 -9.60 -2.83
CA MET A 145 5.46 -10.43 -2.21
C MET A 145 5.76 -10.68 -0.73
N GLY A 146 7.03 -10.93 -0.40
CA GLY A 146 7.48 -11.06 0.98
C GLY A 146 7.25 -9.80 1.79
N ALA A 147 7.52 -8.62 1.21
CA ALA A 147 7.26 -7.31 1.82
C ALA A 147 5.77 -7.07 2.10
N MET A 148 4.89 -7.44 1.15
CA MET A 148 3.44 -7.32 1.31
C MET A 148 2.90 -8.19 2.43
N MET A 149 3.56 -9.29 2.76
CA MET A 149 3.19 -10.15 3.89
C MET A 149 3.84 -9.71 5.20
N ALA A 150 5.16 -9.45 5.18
CA ALA A 150 5.94 -9.14 6.37
C ALA A 150 5.58 -7.78 6.98
N GLY A 151 5.32 -6.75 6.16
CA GLY A 151 4.95 -5.41 6.62
C GLY A 151 3.71 -5.42 7.52
N PRO A 152 2.55 -5.89 7.03
CA PRO A 152 1.33 -5.99 7.84
C PRO A 152 1.47 -6.89 9.06
N LEU A 153 2.24 -7.98 8.98
CA LEU A 153 2.51 -8.85 10.13
C LEU A 153 3.27 -8.10 11.22
N GLY A 154 4.30 -7.30 10.86
CA GLY A 154 4.99 -6.44 11.79
C GLY A 154 4.07 -5.41 12.44
N GLY A 155 3.23 -4.75 11.64
CA GLY A 155 2.22 -3.82 12.12
C GLY A 155 1.18 -4.46 13.04
N PHE A 156 0.73 -5.68 12.73
CA PHE A 156 -0.21 -6.43 13.56
C PHE A 156 0.40 -6.82 14.91
N ALA A 157 1.63 -7.29 14.92
CA ALA A 157 2.32 -7.70 16.14
C ALA A 157 2.49 -6.54 17.11
N ILE A 158 2.96 -5.38 16.63
CA ILE A 158 3.10 -4.18 17.48
C ILE A 158 1.75 -3.68 17.99
N LYS A 159 0.72 -3.66 17.15
CA LYS A 159 -0.63 -3.29 17.55
C LYS A 159 -1.20 -4.21 18.62
N ARG A 160 -0.94 -5.51 18.53
CA ARG A 160 -1.34 -6.49 19.53
C ARG A 160 -0.63 -6.27 20.85
N PHE A 161 0.66 -5.97 20.78
CA PHE A 161 1.50 -5.66 21.94
C PHE A 161 1.07 -4.36 22.64
N ASP A 162 0.84 -3.28 21.86
CA ASP A 162 0.40 -1.99 22.39
C ASP A 162 -0.90 -2.12 23.17
N ARG A 163 -1.85 -2.88 22.62
CA ARG A 163 -3.13 -3.14 23.28
C ARG A 163 -2.97 -3.96 24.59
N ALA A 164 -1.94 -4.81 24.68
CA ALA A 164 -1.67 -5.60 25.88
C ALA A 164 -1.03 -4.77 27.00
N ILE A 165 -0.34 -3.67 26.65
CA ILE A 165 0.37 -2.79 27.60
C ILE A 165 -0.45 -1.55 27.94
N GLU A 166 -1.45 -1.21 27.15
CA GLU A 166 -2.30 -0.05 27.35
C GLU A 166 -2.85 0.00 28.80
N GLY A 167 -2.63 1.11 29.47
CA GLY A 167 -3.02 1.32 30.88
C GLY A 167 -2.12 0.69 31.95
N LYS A 168 -1.06 -0.05 31.58
CA LYS A 168 -0.12 -0.66 32.54
C LYS A 168 1.18 0.11 32.71
N VAL A 169 1.49 1.02 31.81
CA VAL A 169 2.72 1.83 31.82
C VAL A 169 2.48 3.09 32.64
N LYS A 170 3.40 3.38 33.60
CA LYS A 170 3.35 4.62 34.36
C LYS A 170 3.65 5.82 33.47
N SER A 171 2.92 6.92 33.68
CA SER A 171 3.16 8.16 32.97
C SER A 171 4.62 8.62 33.13
N GLY A 172 5.28 9.00 32.02
CA GLY A 172 6.69 9.33 31.92
C GLY A 172 7.61 8.23 31.39
N PHE A 173 7.23 6.95 31.49
CA PHE A 173 7.99 5.83 30.92
C PHE A 173 7.44 5.34 29.57
N GLU A 174 6.32 5.90 29.12
CA GLU A 174 5.65 5.49 27.90
C GLU A 174 6.55 5.54 26.66
N MET A 175 7.34 6.61 26.52
CA MET A 175 8.23 6.79 25.37
C MET A 175 9.37 5.75 25.38
N LEU A 176 9.93 5.44 26.54
CA LEU A 176 10.97 4.43 26.69
C LEU A 176 10.42 3.04 26.32
N VAL A 177 9.32 2.64 26.94
CA VAL A 177 8.68 1.35 26.71
C VAL A 177 8.26 1.21 25.25
N ASN A 178 7.74 2.27 24.66
CA ASN A 178 7.31 2.28 23.24
C ASN A 178 8.49 2.04 22.29
N ASN A 179 9.63 2.68 22.48
CA ASN A 179 10.79 2.54 21.61
C ASN A 179 11.46 1.17 21.79
N PHE A 180 11.68 0.75 23.02
CA PHE A 180 12.30 -0.55 23.30
C PHE A 180 11.42 -1.72 22.84
N SER A 181 10.12 -1.65 23.06
CA SER A 181 9.20 -2.71 22.61
C SER A 181 9.16 -2.84 21.10
N ALA A 182 9.16 -1.72 20.37
CA ALA A 182 9.21 -1.73 18.90
C ALA A 182 10.53 -2.37 18.39
N GLY A 183 11.66 -2.03 19.03
CA GLY A 183 12.96 -2.62 18.72
C GLY A 183 13.02 -4.13 18.96
N ILE A 184 12.58 -4.58 20.15
CA ILE A 184 12.61 -6.00 20.53
C ILE A 184 11.68 -6.82 19.65
N ILE A 185 10.44 -6.35 19.44
CA ILE A 185 9.45 -7.04 18.58
C ILE A 185 9.95 -7.06 17.14
N GLY A 186 10.48 -5.92 16.64
CA GLY A 186 11.05 -5.83 15.31
C GLY A 186 12.20 -6.83 15.11
N MET A 187 13.11 -6.95 16.08
CA MET A 187 14.22 -7.92 16.04
C MET A 187 13.69 -9.37 15.97
N ILE A 188 12.79 -9.74 16.86
CA ILE A 188 12.24 -11.11 16.89
C ILE A 188 11.53 -11.43 15.58
N LEU A 189 10.70 -10.50 15.08
CA LEU A 189 9.98 -10.70 13.85
C LEU A 189 10.90 -10.72 12.63
N ALA A 190 11.97 -9.93 12.60
CA ALA A 190 12.95 -9.96 11.51
C ALA A 190 13.68 -11.32 11.45
N LEU A 191 14.06 -11.88 12.61
CA LEU A 191 14.67 -13.21 12.66
C LEU A 191 13.69 -14.31 12.23
N LEU A 192 12.46 -14.26 12.69
CA LEU A 192 11.41 -15.20 12.27
C LEU A 192 11.08 -15.05 10.78
N ALA A 193 11.07 -13.84 10.26
CA ALA A 193 10.83 -13.55 8.86
C ALA A 193 11.98 -14.06 7.97
N PHE A 194 13.21 -13.89 8.41
CA PHE A 194 14.40 -14.43 7.74
C PHE A 194 14.37 -15.96 7.64
N LEU A 195 14.07 -16.64 8.75
CA LEU A 195 14.08 -18.10 8.83
C LEU A 195 12.85 -18.76 8.21
N GLY A 196 11.68 -18.09 8.26
CA GLY A 196 10.40 -18.69 7.86
C GLY A 196 9.82 -18.10 6.59
N ILE A 197 9.59 -16.78 6.56
CA ILE A 197 8.87 -16.12 5.45
C ILE A 197 9.76 -16.06 4.20
N GLY A 198 11.04 -15.74 4.33
CA GLY A 198 11.98 -15.67 3.21
C GLY A 198 11.96 -16.94 2.36
N PRO A 199 12.34 -18.10 2.91
CA PRO A 199 12.34 -19.38 2.18
C PRO A 199 10.97 -19.78 1.63
N ALA A 200 9.89 -19.55 2.40
CA ALA A 200 8.53 -19.90 1.96
C ALA A 200 8.10 -19.10 0.73
N VAL A 201 8.37 -17.78 0.70
CA VAL A 201 8.05 -16.91 -0.42
C VAL A 201 8.98 -17.19 -1.61
N GLU A 202 10.24 -17.54 -1.38
CA GLU A 202 11.17 -17.92 -2.43
C GLU A 202 10.70 -19.19 -3.16
N VAL A 203 10.28 -20.22 -2.44
CA VAL A 203 9.72 -21.43 -3.04
C VAL A 203 8.46 -21.11 -3.84
N LEU A 204 7.55 -20.30 -3.29
CA LEU A 204 6.34 -19.87 -4.00
C LEU A 204 6.68 -19.10 -5.28
N SER A 205 7.64 -18.19 -5.23
CA SER A 205 8.11 -17.41 -6.39
C SER A 205 8.76 -18.30 -7.45
N LYS A 206 9.54 -19.30 -7.06
CA LYS A 206 10.14 -20.29 -7.97
C LYS A 206 9.07 -21.13 -8.66
N VAL A 207 8.05 -21.58 -7.95
CA VAL A 207 6.91 -22.33 -8.53
C VAL A 207 6.15 -21.47 -9.54
N LEU A 208 5.85 -20.21 -9.21
CA LEU A 208 5.18 -19.29 -10.13
C LEU A 208 6.03 -19.01 -11.37
N SER A 209 7.33 -18.77 -11.20
CA SER A 209 8.27 -18.54 -12.30
C SER A 209 8.40 -19.77 -13.21
N ALA A 210 8.45 -20.97 -12.62
CA ALA A 210 8.48 -22.21 -13.39
C ALA A 210 7.18 -22.39 -14.18
N GLY A 211 6.03 -22.07 -13.61
CA GLY A 211 4.74 -22.10 -14.33
C GLY A 211 4.69 -21.13 -15.50
N VAL A 212 5.16 -19.89 -15.31
CA VAL A 212 5.21 -18.89 -16.39
C VAL A 212 6.23 -19.33 -17.48
N ASN A 213 7.41 -19.78 -17.10
CA ASN A 213 8.41 -20.27 -18.06
C ASN A 213 7.89 -21.45 -18.87
N PHE A 214 7.20 -22.39 -18.23
CA PHE A 214 6.56 -23.50 -18.93
C PHE A 214 5.58 -23.02 -20.01
N MET A 215 4.73 -22.01 -19.67
CA MET A 215 3.79 -21.42 -20.62
C MET A 215 4.48 -20.70 -21.78
N VAL A 216 5.57 -19.99 -21.50
CA VAL A 216 6.35 -19.26 -22.51
C VAL A 216 7.05 -20.24 -23.47
N VAL A 217 7.68 -21.30 -22.94
CA VAL A 217 8.42 -22.29 -23.75
C VAL A 217 7.50 -23.09 -24.68
N HIS A 218 6.22 -23.26 -24.30
CA HIS A 218 5.24 -24.01 -25.09
C HIS A 218 4.36 -23.10 -25.98
N ASP A 219 4.74 -21.83 -26.20
CA ASP A 219 3.98 -20.84 -26.97
C ASP A 219 2.50 -20.66 -26.51
N MET A 220 2.24 -20.97 -25.24
CA MET A 220 0.90 -20.85 -24.65
C MET A 220 0.66 -19.44 -24.07
N LEU A 221 1.19 -18.41 -24.71
CA LEU A 221 1.03 -17.00 -24.32
C LEU A 221 -0.43 -16.57 -24.09
N PRO A 222 -1.43 -17.05 -24.87
CA PRO A 222 -2.83 -16.72 -24.60
C PRO A 222 -3.33 -17.22 -23.24
N LEU A 223 -2.80 -18.34 -22.75
CA LEU A 223 -3.14 -18.89 -21.44
C LEU A 223 -2.52 -18.09 -20.28
N ALA A 224 -1.37 -17.44 -20.51
CA ALA A 224 -0.80 -16.54 -19.53
C ALA A 224 -1.74 -15.35 -19.21
N SER A 225 -2.53 -14.88 -20.18
CA SER A 225 -3.53 -13.84 -19.99
C SER A 225 -4.60 -14.25 -18.97
N ILE A 226 -4.98 -15.53 -18.90
CA ILE A 226 -5.96 -16.04 -17.93
C ILE A 226 -5.46 -15.89 -16.49
N PHE A 227 -4.14 -15.96 -16.26
CA PHE A 227 -3.54 -15.73 -14.95
C PHE A 227 -3.31 -14.24 -14.64
N VAL A 228 -2.98 -13.45 -15.66
CA VAL A 228 -2.70 -12.01 -15.52
C VAL A 228 -3.99 -11.20 -15.35
N GLU A 229 -5.08 -11.55 -16.03
CA GLU A 229 -6.35 -10.83 -15.94
C GLU A 229 -6.95 -10.82 -14.52
N PRO A 230 -7.05 -11.92 -13.76
CA PRO A 230 -7.50 -11.90 -12.38
C PRO A 230 -6.59 -11.08 -11.46
N ALA A 231 -5.27 -11.13 -11.67
CA ALA A 231 -4.32 -10.33 -10.92
C ALA A 231 -4.52 -8.83 -11.17
N LYS A 232 -4.78 -8.44 -12.44
CA LYS A 232 -5.07 -7.07 -12.83
C LYS A 232 -6.34 -6.53 -12.16
N ILE A 233 -7.41 -7.34 -12.10
CA ILE A 233 -8.66 -6.98 -11.42
C ILE A 233 -8.47 -6.87 -9.90
N LEU A 234 -7.51 -7.61 -9.33
CA LEU A 234 -7.19 -7.55 -7.90
C LEU A 234 -6.44 -6.25 -7.54
N PHE A 235 -5.67 -5.67 -8.48
CA PHE A 235 -4.87 -4.46 -8.26
C PHE A 235 -5.56 -3.16 -8.70
N LEU A 236 -6.66 -3.21 -9.43
CA LEU A 236 -7.50 -2.08 -9.84
C LEU A 236 -8.72 -1.92 -8.91
#